data_deea958e1ef87e8421ef59dcf90db983
#
_entry.id   deea958e1ef87e8421ef59dcf90db983
#
_cell.length_a   1.000
_cell.length_b   1.000
_cell.length_c   1.000
_cell.angle_alpha   90.00
_cell.angle_beta   90.00
_cell.angle_gamma   90.00
#
_symmetry.space_group_name_H-M   'P 1'
#
loop_
_entity.id
_entity.type
_entity.pdbx_description
1 polymer ?
#
loop_
_entity_poly.entity_id
_entity_poly.type
_entity_poly.pdbx_seq_one_letter_code
_entity_poly.pdbx_strand_id
1 'polypeptide(L)'
;MLGIQTGMTITKARAFAPELDVVDAEPEADLDGLRRLALWAGARYSPVVAPDPPDGLWLDITGCAAIFSSERALLKDLHRRVAAFGLSLQIAVADTAGCAHAAARHVPAGRPVTVEPGAHRKAIALLPVSALRLPSADVEGLRKLGFERIEQLIGSPRGPLAKRFGRELHRRLDQALGTLPEPIEPLFP
;
A
#
# COMPACT_ATOMS: atom_id res chain seq x y z
N MET A 1 1.37 8.15 -21.81
CA MET A 1 0.84 8.81 -20.60
C MET A 1 0.69 10.30 -20.88
N LEU A 2 -0.45 10.91 -20.57
CA LEU A 2 -0.78 12.31 -20.88
C LEU A 2 -0.05 13.35 -20.01
N GLY A 3 0.86 12.94 -19.11
CA GLY A 3 1.60 13.86 -18.25
C GLY A 3 0.81 14.50 -17.09
N ILE A 4 -0.43 14.06 -16.86
CA ILE A 4 -1.27 14.51 -15.74
C ILE A 4 -0.82 13.82 -14.47
N GLN A 5 -0.68 14.60 -13.38
CA GLN A 5 -0.20 14.10 -12.08
C GLN A 5 -1.09 14.62 -10.95
N THR A 6 -1.16 13.87 -9.87
CA THR A 6 -1.85 14.29 -8.63
C THR A 6 -1.29 15.62 -8.12
N GLY A 7 -2.17 16.52 -7.66
CA GLY A 7 -1.79 17.85 -7.20
C GLY A 7 -1.68 18.91 -8.32
N MET A 8 -1.86 18.51 -9.58
CA MET A 8 -1.91 19.46 -10.69
C MET A 8 -3.23 20.26 -10.67
N THR A 9 -3.18 21.56 -10.97
CA THR A 9 -4.41 22.34 -11.13
C THR A 9 -5.21 21.90 -12.34
N ILE A 10 -6.55 22.00 -12.27
CA ILE A 10 -7.46 21.65 -13.37
C ILE A 10 -7.07 22.38 -14.66
N THR A 11 -6.75 23.68 -14.55
CA THR A 11 -6.33 24.49 -15.70
C THR A 11 -5.09 23.91 -16.39
N LYS A 12 -4.09 23.49 -15.58
CA LYS A 12 -2.88 22.86 -16.11
C LYS A 12 -3.17 21.47 -16.69
N ALA A 13 -4.01 20.70 -16.04
CA ALA A 13 -4.42 19.37 -16.52
C ALA A 13 -5.14 19.46 -17.88
N ARG A 14 -6.04 20.43 -18.05
CA ARG A 14 -6.73 20.70 -19.31
C ARG A 14 -5.80 21.18 -20.45
N ALA A 15 -4.67 21.79 -20.11
CA ALA A 15 -3.66 22.12 -21.11
C ALA A 15 -3.00 20.87 -21.73
N PHE A 16 -2.94 19.76 -20.99
CA PHE A 16 -2.45 18.45 -21.48
C PHE A 16 -3.57 17.60 -22.11
N ALA A 17 -4.79 17.73 -21.63
CA ALA A 17 -5.97 17.02 -22.11
C ALA A 17 -7.18 17.96 -22.12
N PRO A 18 -7.46 18.68 -23.23
CA PRO A 18 -8.56 19.62 -23.32
C PRO A 18 -9.94 19.01 -23.03
N GLU A 19 -10.14 17.77 -23.42
CA GLU A 19 -11.38 16.98 -23.21
C GLU A 19 -11.45 16.31 -21.83
N LEU A 20 -10.62 16.78 -20.85
CA LEU A 20 -10.62 16.19 -19.51
C LEU A 20 -11.96 16.42 -18.82
N ASP A 21 -12.65 15.32 -18.52
CA ASP A 21 -13.81 15.35 -17.64
C ASP A 21 -13.37 15.56 -16.18
N VAL A 22 -14.08 16.43 -15.47
CA VAL A 22 -13.75 16.81 -14.10
C VAL A 22 -14.96 16.56 -13.23
N VAL A 23 -14.77 15.66 -12.28
CA VAL A 23 -15.80 15.28 -11.31
C VAL A 23 -15.31 15.67 -9.91
N ASP A 24 -16.19 16.21 -9.08
CA ASP A 24 -15.87 16.50 -7.69
C ASP A 24 -15.65 15.20 -6.92
N ALA A 25 -14.64 15.20 -6.05
CA ALA A 25 -14.39 14.06 -5.17
C ALA A 25 -15.45 13.99 -4.05
N GLU A 26 -15.91 12.79 -3.73
CA GLU A 26 -16.82 12.50 -2.61
C GLU A 26 -16.13 11.61 -1.56
N PRO A 27 -15.18 12.15 -0.76
CA PRO A 27 -14.32 11.34 0.10
C PRO A 27 -15.08 10.48 1.12
N GLU A 28 -16.23 10.95 1.62
CA GLU A 28 -17.06 10.20 2.54
C GLU A 28 -17.73 9.00 1.85
N ALA A 29 -18.27 9.21 0.65
CA ALA A 29 -18.86 8.14 -0.15
C ALA A 29 -17.82 7.11 -0.58
N ASP A 30 -16.60 7.55 -0.94
CA ASP A 30 -15.47 6.69 -1.26
C ASP A 30 -15.05 5.84 -0.05
N LEU A 31 -14.96 6.45 1.13
CA LEU A 31 -14.64 5.74 2.37
C LEU A 31 -15.71 4.69 2.73
N ASP A 32 -16.98 5.03 2.56
CA ASP A 32 -18.08 4.08 2.77
C ASP A 32 -18.06 2.95 1.74
N GLY A 33 -17.70 3.24 0.49
CA GLY A 33 -17.47 2.24 -0.54
C GLY A 33 -16.36 1.27 -0.15
N LEU A 34 -15.24 1.82 0.35
CA LEU A 34 -14.09 1.03 0.81
C LEU A 34 -14.45 0.17 2.04
N ARG A 35 -15.24 0.68 2.98
CA ARG A 35 -15.74 -0.09 4.13
C ARG A 35 -16.64 -1.24 3.69
N ARG A 36 -17.57 -1.02 2.75
CA ARG A 36 -18.39 -2.09 2.19
C ARG A 36 -17.56 -3.17 1.50
N LEU A 37 -16.52 -2.77 0.76
CA LEU A 37 -15.60 -3.70 0.13
C LEU A 37 -14.79 -4.49 1.17
N ALA A 38 -14.37 -3.84 2.26
CA ALA A 38 -13.71 -4.50 3.39
C ALA A 38 -14.62 -5.56 4.04
N LEU A 39 -15.86 -5.23 4.36
CA LEU A 39 -16.82 -6.18 4.92
C LEU A 39 -17.12 -7.35 3.97
N TRP A 40 -17.25 -7.09 2.67
CA TRP A 40 -17.39 -8.14 1.67
C TRP A 40 -16.17 -9.08 1.62
N ALA A 41 -14.96 -8.50 1.67
CA ALA A 41 -13.73 -9.27 1.72
C ALA A 41 -13.60 -10.06 3.03
N GLY A 42 -14.00 -9.45 4.16
CA GLY A 42 -14.04 -10.05 5.48
C GLY A 42 -14.90 -11.33 5.53
N ALA A 43 -16.10 -11.26 4.99
CA ALA A 43 -17.02 -12.38 4.95
C ALA A 43 -16.54 -13.56 4.09
N ARG A 44 -15.50 -13.35 3.24
CA ARG A 44 -15.12 -14.34 2.24
C ARG A 44 -13.69 -14.83 2.35
N TYR A 45 -12.75 -13.97 2.70
CA TYR A 45 -11.31 -14.26 2.61
C TYR A 45 -10.58 -14.29 3.93
N SER A 46 -10.96 -13.44 4.88
CA SER A 46 -10.28 -13.33 6.16
C SER A 46 -11.17 -12.66 7.21
N PRO A 47 -11.26 -13.20 8.43
CA PRO A 47 -11.98 -12.54 9.52
C PRO A 47 -11.29 -11.24 9.99
N VAL A 48 -10.03 -11.04 9.65
CA VAL A 48 -9.25 -9.84 10.00
C VAL A 48 -9.06 -9.00 8.75
N VAL A 49 -9.89 -7.98 8.61
CA VAL A 49 -9.87 -7.05 7.47
C VAL A 49 -10.03 -5.63 7.96
N ALA A 50 -9.34 -4.69 7.34
CA ALA A 50 -9.48 -3.27 7.59
C ALA A 50 -9.38 -2.46 6.30
N PRO A 51 -10.11 -1.33 6.18
CA PRO A 51 -9.86 -0.37 5.13
C PRO A 51 -8.51 0.33 5.35
N ASP A 52 -7.82 0.63 4.26
CA ASP A 52 -6.59 1.44 4.21
C ASP A 52 -6.84 2.64 3.28
N PRO A 53 -7.48 3.70 3.79
CA PRO A 53 -7.82 4.85 2.97
C PRO A 53 -6.58 5.50 2.31
N PRO A 54 -6.76 6.08 1.11
CA PRO A 54 -8.04 6.26 0.42
C PRO A 54 -8.48 5.08 -0.46
N ASP A 55 -7.64 4.10 -0.76
CA ASP A 55 -7.84 3.16 -1.87
C ASP A 55 -7.31 1.75 -1.60
N GLY A 56 -7.09 1.36 -0.37
CA GLY A 56 -6.52 0.08 0.03
C GLY A 56 -7.35 -0.72 1.02
N LEU A 57 -7.03 -2.02 1.11
CA LEU A 57 -7.53 -2.94 2.12
C LEU A 57 -6.39 -3.73 2.74
N TRP A 58 -6.49 -3.98 4.03
CA TRP A 58 -5.67 -4.94 4.76
C TRP A 58 -6.46 -6.22 4.98
N LEU A 59 -5.83 -7.35 4.72
CA LEU A 59 -6.37 -8.68 5.03
C LEU A 59 -5.26 -9.51 5.69
N ASP A 60 -5.50 -10.03 6.87
CA ASP A 60 -4.65 -11.07 7.43
C ASP A 60 -5.17 -12.43 6.94
N ILE A 61 -4.47 -13.02 5.99
CA ILE A 61 -4.85 -14.29 5.38
C ILE A 61 -4.20 -15.51 6.05
N THR A 62 -3.58 -15.32 7.23
CA THR A 62 -2.96 -16.40 8.01
C THR A 62 -3.98 -17.51 8.25
N GLY A 63 -3.66 -18.72 7.83
CA GLY A 63 -4.55 -19.88 7.94
C GLY A 63 -5.71 -19.94 6.94
N CYS A 64 -6.01 -18.86 6.21
CA CYS A 64 -7.15 -18.81 5.29
C CYS A 64 -6.93 -19.57 3.98
N ALA A 65 -5.68 -19.82 3.60
CA ALA A 65 -5.32 -20.50 2.35
C ALA A 65 -5.91 -21.92 2.24
N ALA A 66 -6.12 -22.62 3.36
CA ALA A 66 -6.68 -23.97 3.40
C ALA A 66 -8.09 -24.04 2.79
N ILE A 67 -8.90 -22.99 2.95
CA ILE A 67 -10.26 -22.91 2.40
C ILE A 67 -10.24 -22.83 0.86
N PHE A 68 -9.15 -22.31 0.30
CA PHE A 68 -8.99 -22.06 -1.14
C PHE A 68 -8.03 -23.04 -1.83
N SER A 69 -7.63 -24.11 -1.18
CA SER A 69 -6.63 -25.08 -1.64
C SER A 69 -5.19 -24.54 -1.70
N SER A 70 -4.98 -23.25 -1.79
CA SER A 70 -3.68 -22.57 -1.70
C SER A 70 -3.84 -21.05 -1.60
N GLU A 71 -2.81 -20.36 -1.11
CA GLU A 71 -2.74 -18.89 -1.12
C GLU A 71 -2.89 -18.32 -2.55
N ARG A 72 -2.22 -18.95 -3.52
CA ARG A 72 -2.33 -18.54 -4.93
C ARG A 72 -3.77 -18.62 -5.46
N ALA A 73 -4.52 -19.65 -5.07
CA ALA A 73 -5.92 -19.81 -5.46
C ALA A 73 -6.80 -18.73 -4.82
N LEU A 74 -6.58 -18.41 -3.54
CA LEU A 74 -7.22 -17.32 -2.83
C LEU A 74 -7.00 -15.99 -3.55
N LEU A 75 -5.74 -15.64 -3.83
CA LEU A 75 -5.38 -14.37 -4.50
C LEU A 75 -5.97 -14.27 -5.90
N LYS A 76 -6.00 -15.37 -6.65
CA LYS A 76 -6.62 -15.43 -7.98
C LYS A 76 -8.13 -15.22 -7.91
N ASP A 77 -8.81 -15.83 -6.94
CA ASP A 77 -10.26 -15.65 -6.76
C ASP A 77 -10.59 -14.20 -6.33
N LEU A 78 -9.84 -13.64 -5.38
CA LEU A 78 -9.97 -12.26 -4.94
C LEU A 78 -9.80 -11.29 -6.14
N HIS A 79 -8.71 -11.43 -6.89
CA HIS A 79 -8.44 -10.59 -8.06
C HIS A 79 -9.58 -10.65 -9.08
N ARG A 80 -10.03 -11.86 -9.43
CA ARG A 80 -11.11 -12.06 -10.39
C ARG A 80 -12.41 -11.41 -9.96
N ARG A 81 -12.76 -11.51 -8.66
CA ARG A 81 -14.02 -10.97 -8.14
C ARG A 81 -14.02 -9.45 -8.03
N VAL A 82 -12.90 -8.87 -7.57
CA VAL A 82 -12.76 -7.41 -7.52
C VAL A 82 -12.77 -6.81 -8.93
N ALA A 83 -12.11 -7.48 -9.88
CA ALA A 83 -12.17 -7.07 -11.29
C ALA A 83 -13.62 -7.13 -11.85
N ALA A 84 -14.43 -8.09 -11.40
CA ALA A 84 -15.86 -8.16 -11.80
C ALA A 84 -16.70 -7.00 -11.25
N PHE A 85 -16.25 -6.30 -10.21
CA PHE A 85 -16.84 -5.03 -9.75
C PHE A 85 -16.40 -3.81 -10.59
N GLY A 86 -15.59 -4.02 -11.64
CA GLY A 86 -15.02 -2.94 -12.44
C GLY A 86 -13.82 -2.24 -11.80
N LEU A 87 -13.28 -2.79 -10.72
CA LEU A 87 -12.14 -2.20 -10.00
C LEU A 87 -10.81 -2.81 -10.45
N SER A 88 -9.82 -1.94 -10.64
CA SER A 88 -8.43 -2.37 -10.82
C SER A 88 -7.81 -2.69 -9.46
N LEU A 89 -7.06 -3.80 -9.38
CA LEU A 89 -6.51 -4.29 -8.13
C LEU A 89 -5.02 -4.63 -8.27
N GLN A 90 -4.22 -4.19 -7.30
CA GLN A 90 -2.86 -4.68 -7.06
C GLN A 90 -2.84 -5.40 -5.72
N ILE A 91 -2.28 -6.60 -5.69
CA ILE A 91 -2.22 -7.43 -4.49
C ILE A 91 -0.78 -7.79 -4.20
N ALA A 92 -0.38 -7.66 -2.94
CA ALA A 92 0.85 -8.27 -2.44
C ALA A 92 0.61 -8.98 -1.11
N VAL A 93 1.33 -10.06 -0.91
CA VAL A 93 1.37 -10.82 0.34
C VAL A 93 2.77 -10.82 0.89
N ALA A 94 2.91 -10.56 2.18
CA ALA A 94 4.16 -10.63 2.94
C ALA A 94 3.85 -10.88 4.41
N ASP A 95 4.85 -11.31 5.18
CA ASP A 95 4.69 -11.53 6.64
C ASP A 95 4.45 -10.24 7.42
N THR A 96 4.66 -9.07 6.82
CA THR A 96 4.43 -7.77 7.45
C THR A 96 3.53 -6.88 6.60
N ALA A 97 2.62 -6.16 7.25
CA ALA A 97 1.73 -5.20 6.59
C ALA A 97 2.54 -4.14 5.82
N GLY A 98 3.58 -3.57 6.42
CA GLY A 98 4.41 -2.56 5.77
C GLY A 98 5.11 -3.06 4.50
N CYS A 99 5.61 -4.31 4.49
CA CYS A 99 6.21 -4.91 3.30
C CYS A 99 5.16 -5.19 2.22
N ALA A 100 4.00 -5.77 2.60
CA ALA A 100 2.91 -6.05 1.67
C ALA A 100 2.41 -4.76 0.99
N HIS A 101 2.20 -3.69 1.76
CA HIS A 101 1.81 -2.39 1.21
C HIS A 101 2.84 -1.84 0.22
N ALA A 102 4.12 -1.82 0.62
CA ALA A 102 5.19 -1.32 -0.22
C ALA A 102 5.26 -2.10 -1.54
N ALA A 103 5.15 -3.44 -1.48
CA ALA A 103 5.13 -4.29 -2.66
C ALA A 103 3.89 -4.04 -3.53
N ALA A 104 2.68 -4.01 -2.96
CA ALA A 104 1.45 -3.80 -3.73
C ALA A 104 1.47 -2.50 -4.54
N ARG A 105 2.00 -1.41 -3.97
CA ARG A 105 1.96 -0.08 -4.60
C ARG A 105 3.10 0.20 -5.56
N HIS A 106 4.16 -0.62 -5.55
CA HIS A 106 5.39 -0.35 -6.32
C HIS A 106 5.80 -1.48 -7.27
N VAL A 107 5.00 -2.53 -7.37
CA VAL A 107 5.20 -3.58 -8.38
C VAL A 107 4.35 -3.30 -9.62
N PRO A 108 4.75 -3.83 -10.80
CA PRO A 108 3.95 -3.72 -12.01
C PRO A 108 2.54 -4.29 -11.80
N ALA A 109 1.52 -3.57 -12.31
CA ALA A 109 0.13 -3.98 -12.23
C ALA A 109 -0.13 -5.33 -12.94
N GLY A 110 -1.13 -6.07 -12.47
CA GLY A 110 -1.72 -7.19 -13.19
C GLY A 110 -1.40 -8.58 -12.67
N ARG A 111 -0.52 -8.75 -11.67
CA ARG A 111 -0.29 -10.06 -11.01
C ARG A 111 -0.09 -9.87 -9.52
N PRO A 112 -0.70 -10.73 -8.67
CA PRO A 112 -0.37 -10.80 -7.26
C PRO A 112 1.11 -11.08 -7.05
N VAL A 113 1.70 -10.39 -6.07
CA VAL A 113 3.09 -10.58 -5.65
C VAL A 113 3.11 -11.25 -4.29
N THR A 114 3.85 -12.32 -4.15
CA THR A 114 4.12 -12.96 -2.86
C THR A 114 5.59 -12.75 -2.50
N VAL A 115 5.83 -12.15 -1.35
CA VAL A 115 7.16 -12.00 -0.77
C VAL A 115 7.41 -13.24 0.09
N GLU A 116 8.49 -13.95 -0.20
CA GLU A 116 8.88 -15.13 0.57
C GLU A 116 9.10 -14.79 2.06
N PRO A 117 8.75 -15.71 2.98
CA PRO A 117 8.97 -15.52 4.40
C PRO A 117 10.40 -15.08 4.72
N GLY A 118 10.54 -14.03 5.52
CA GLY A 118 11.84 -13.47 5.91
C GLY A 118 12.55 -12.66 4.80
N ALA A 119 11.99 -12.55 3.59
CA ALA A 119 12.62 -11.82 2.49
C ALA A 119 12.28 -10.31 2.45
N HIS A 120 11.68 -9.76 3.51
CA HIS A 120 11.21 -8.36 3.58
C HIS A 120 12.27 -7.35 3.12
N ARG A 121 13.48 -7.43 3.71
CA ARG A 121 14.58 -6.51 3.38
C ARG A 121 14.90 -6.53 1.88
N LYS A 122 15.01 -7.72 1.29
CA LYS A 122 15.30 -7.89 -0.15
C LYS A 122 14.16 -7.36 -1.01
N ALA A 123 12.91 -7.61 -0.61
CA ALA A 123 11.73 -7.21 -1.37
C ALA A 123 11.56 -5.69 -1.46
N ILE A 124 11.87 -4.95 -0.37
CA ILE A 124 11.63 -3.51 -0.32
C ILE A 124 12.88 -2.64 -0.48
N ALA A 125 14.09 -3.20 -0.43
CA ALA A 125 15.35 -2.45 -0.42
C ALA A 125 15.45 -1.42 -1.55
N LEU A 126 15.11 -1.82 -2.77
CA LEU A 126 15.20 -0.98 -3.96
C LEU A 126 13.97 -0.09 -4.19
N LEU A 127 12.91 -0.25 -3.40
CA LEU A 127 11.73 0.60 -3.51
C LEU A 127 12.02 2.03 -3.02
N PRO A 128 11.29 3.02 -3.55
CA PRO A 128 11.48 4.40 -3.14
C PRO A 128 11.07 4.59 -1.67
N VAL A 129 11.67 5.58 -0.99
CA VAL A 129 11.36 5.90 0.41
C VAL A 129 9.88 6.25 0.64
N SER A 130 9.17 6.69 -0.39
CA SER A 130 7.72 6.92 -0.36
C SER A 130 6.90 5.65 -0.10
N ALA A 131 7.45 4.47 -0.34
CA ALA A 131 6.80 3.20 -0.07
C ALA A 131 6.60 2.90 1.43
N LEU A 132 7.26 3.65 2.31
CA LEU A 132 7.16 3.50 3.77
C LEU A 132 5.95 4.22 4.39
N ARG A 133 5.01 4.75 3.60
CA ARG A 133 3.82 5.47 4.11
C ARG A 133 4.16 6.66 5.00
N LEU A 134 5.23 7.36 4.67
CA LEU A 134 5.66 8.57 5.36
C LEU A 134 4.86 9.79 4.85
N PRO A 135 4.69 10.82 5.69
CA PRO A 135 4.17 12.11 5.22
C PRO A 135 4.94 12.63 4.01
N SER A 136 4.26 13.27 3.07
CA SER A 136 4.89 13.80 1.84
C SER A 136 6.05 14.75 2.13
N ALA A 137 5.93 15.58 3.16
CA ALA A 137 7.00 16.49 3.60
C ALA A 137 8.27 15.74 4.03
N ASP A 138 8.12 14.60 4.72
CA ASP A 138 9.26 13.78 5.14
C ASP A 138 9.90 13.08 3.94
N VAL A 139 9.10 12.57 3.00
CA VAL A 139 9.59 11.99 1.75
C VAL A 139 10.41 13.01 0.95
N GLU A 140 9.90 14.24 0.80
CA GLU A 140 10.62 15.32 0.13
C GLU A 140 11.90 15.70 0.88
N GLY A 141 11.83 15.78 2.21
CA GLY A 141 12.99 16.03 3.05
C GLY A 141 14.07 14.98 2.90
N LEU A 142 13.71 13.71 2.86
CA LEU A 142 14.61 12.58 2.62
C LEU A 142 15.26 12.68 1.24
N ARG A 143 14.49 12.94 0.19
CA ARG A 143 15.00 13.10 -1.17
C ARG A 143 16.00 14.26 -1.29
N LYS A 144 15.73 15.38 -0.64
CA LYS A 144 16.69 16.52 -0.59
C LYS A 144 18.01 16.17 0.08
N LEU A 145 18.04 15.10 0.91
CA LEU A 145 19.25 14.56 1.54
C LEU A 145 19.88 13.42 0.72
N GLY A 146 19.33 13.08 -0.44
CA GLY A 146 19.82 12.00 -1.29
C GLY A 146 19.29 10.61 -0.95
N PHE A 147 18.29 10.50 -0.06
CA PHE A 147 17.63 9.22 0.22
C PHE A 147 16.51 8.98 -0.77
N GLU A 148 16.79 8.20 -1.80
CA GLU A 148 15.82 7.82 -2.84
C GLU A 148 15.20 6.46 -2.55
N ARG A 149 15.97 5.51 -1.96
CA ARG A 149 15.60 4.11 -1.76
C ARG A 149 15.67 3.71 -0.30
N ILE A 150 14.85 2.72 0.07
CA ILE A 150 14.76 2.19 1.44
C ILE A 150 16.10 1.62 1.92
N GLU A 151 16.89 0.96 1.06
CA GLU A 151 18.19 0.41 1.42
C GLU A 151 19.14 1.45 2.01
N GLN A 152 19.06 2.70 1.52
CA GLN A 152 19.90 3.79 2.02
C GLN A 152 19.53 4.16 3.46
N LEU A 153 18.23 4.10 3.82
CA LEU A 153 17.75 4.30 5.20
C LEU A 153 18.20 3.15 6.11
N ILE A 154 18.13 1.90 5.61
CA ILE A 154 18.56 0.70 6.34
C ILE A 154 20.05 0.80 6.72
N GLY A 155 20.86 1.34 5.83
CA GLY A 155 22.33 1.50 6.02
C GLY A 155 22.74 2.73 6.83
N SER A 156 21.81 3.62 7.17
CA SER A 156 22.14 4.92 7.77
C SER A 156 22.05 4.93 9.30
N PRO A 157 22.86 5.75 10.00
CA PRO A 157 22.73 5.95 11.44
C PRO A 157 21.36 6.49 11.81
N ARG A 158 20.69 5.84 12.77
CA ARG A 158 19.32 6.19 13.18
C ARG A 158 19.20 7.54 13.88
N GLY A 159 20.18 7.89 14.72
CA GLY A 159 20.12 9.09 15.57
C GLY A 159 19.89 10.39 14.78
N PRO A 160 20.72 10.73 13.78
CA PRO A 160 20.53 11.92 12.95
C PRO A 160 19.18 11.96 12.23
N LEU A 161 18.74 10.83 11.69
CA LEU A 161 17.44 10.71 11.00
C LEU A 161 16.27 10.90 11.96
N ALA A 162 16.32 10.29 13.15
CA ALA A 162 15.28 10.46 14.19
C ALA A 162 15.18 11.89 14.69
N LYS A 163 16.31 12.60 14.82
CA LYS A 163 16.33 14.01 15.21
C LYS A 163 15.64 14.92 14.19
N ARG A 164 15.74 14.59 12.89
CA ARG A 164 15.21 15.42 11.81
C ARG A 164 13.79 15.06 11.39
N PHE A 165 13.46 13.77 11.30
CA PHE A 165 12.18 13.26 10.79
C PHE A 165 11.31 12.62 11.89
N GLY A 166 11.75 12.69 13.13
CA GLY A 166 11.02 12.07 14.23
C GLY A 166 11.16 10.55 14.29
N ARG A 167 10.36 9.94 15.18
CA ARG A 167 10.39 8.49 15.41
C ARG A 167 9.59 7.71 14.36
N GLU A 168 8.68 8.37 13.66
CA GLU A 168 7.77 7.72 12.70
C GLU A 168 8.53 7.07 11.54
N LEU A 169 9.56 7.71 11.02
CA LEU A 169 10.42 7.15 9.98
C LEU A 169 10.94 5.75 10.37
N HIS A 170 11.51 5.63 11.58
CA HIS A 170 12.06 4.36 12.04
C HIS A 170 10.96 3.35 12.37
N ARG A 171 9.84 3.80 12.93
CA ARG A 171 8.70 2.95 13.21
C ARG A 171 8.19 2.29 11.93
N ARG A 172 7.97 3.05 10.87
CA ARG A 172 7.51 2.54 9.56
C ARG A 172 8.55 1.62 8.91
N LEU A 173 9.82 1.97 9.00
CA LEU A 173 10.90 1.13 8.49
C LEU A 173 10.96 -0.21 9.25
N ASP A 174 10.89 -0.18 10.57
CA ASP A 174 10.94 -1.37 11.43
C ASP A 174 9.70 -2.26 11.23
N GLN A 175 8.52 -1.67 11.05
CA GLN A 175 7.30 -2.40 10.69
C GLN A 175 7.43 -3.08 9.32
N ALA A 176 7.96 -2.40 8.32
CA ALA A 176 8.16 -2.98 7.00
C ALA A 176 9.21 -4.10 6.99
N LEU A 177 10.22 -4.00 7.85
CA LEU A 177 11.28 -5.01 8.01
C LEU A 177 10.91 -6.16 8.98
N GLY A 178 9.77 -6.07 9.67
CA GLY A 178 9.32 -7.10 10.62
C GLY A 178 10.01 -7.08 11.98
N THR A 179 10.78 -6.04 12.29
CA THR A 179 11.42 -5.86 13.60
C THR A 179 10.50 -5.19 14.63
N LEU A 180 9.41 -4.59 14.18
CA LEU A 180 8.33 -4.05 14.99
C LEU A 180 6.99 -4.56 14.46
N PRO A 181 6.10 -5.10 15.31
CA PRO A 181 4.78 -5.55 14.88
C PRO A 181 3.91 -4.38 14.40
N GLU A 182 3.03 -4.68 13.44
CA GLU A 182 2.03 -3.76 12.93
C GLU A 182 0.68 -4.51 12.82
N PRO A 183 -0.07 -4.60 13.93
CA PRO A 183 -1.35 -5.30 13.92
C PRO A 183 -2.36 -4.57 13.03
N ILE A 184 -3.17 -5.34 12.32
CA ILE A 184 -4.34 -4.84 11.60
C ILE A 184 -5.46 -4.65 12.62
N GLU A 185 -6.03 -3.47 12.70
CA GLU A 185 -7.23 -3.20 13.52
C GLU A 185 -8.46 -3.61 12.71
N PRO A 186 -9.12 -4.74 13.04
CA PRO A 186 -10.16 -5.28 12.18
C PRO A 186 -11.43 -4.41 12.21
N LEU A 187 -12.04 -4.28 11.04
CA LEU A 187 -13.38 -3.73 10.92
C LEU A 187 -14.40 -4.81 11.30
N PHE A 188 -15.27 -4.49 12.23
CA PHE A 188 -16.40 -5.35 12.61
C PHE A 188 -17.67 -4.88 11.90
N PRO A 189 -18.60 -5.84 11.56
CA PRO A 189 -19.90 -5.52 10.97
C PRO A 189 -20.78 -4.66 11.86
#